data_16953cc529737e9769c0d6545ff37a88
#
_entry.id   16953cc529737e9769c0d6545ff37a88
#
_cell.length_a   1.000
_cell.length_b   1.000
_cell.length_c   1.000
_cell.angle_alpha   90.00
_cell.angle_beta   90.00
_cell.angle_gamma   90.00
#
_symmetry.space_group_name_H-M   'P 1'
#
loop_
_entity.id
_entity.type
_entity.pdbx_description
1 polymer ?
#
loop_
_entity_poly.entity_id
_entity_poly.type
_entity_poly.pdbx_seq_one_letter_code
_entity_poly.pdbx_strand_id
1 'polypeptide(L)'
;IADDESRLSVWLAASTHEGEDGTLLRAHLEALKSDPTLRMILAPRHPKRGANLAKLAEALGLSVTQRSLGAEFDSPSQVYIADTLGEMAQWYSLAGTCFVGGSLVAKGGHTPFEPVVYDCAILHGPHLENFAVPYAALAKHEAAMMCTTPEEIACNVISLRNLEASNKMRSAAHVALPQIDTLDVVLTTLSQMSKN
;
A
#
# COMPACT_ATOMS: atom_id res chain seq x y z
N ILE A 1 -9.55 12.15 6.05
CA ILE A 1 -9.30 11.39 4.83
C ILE A 1 -9.49 12.34 3.67
N ALA A 2 -8.57 12.37 2.68
CA ALA A 2 -8.72 13.12 1.45
C ALA A 2 -9.98 12.64 0.68
N ASP A 3 -10.51 13.46 -0.22
CA ASP A 3 -11.62 13.01 -1.06
C ASP A 3 -11.17 11.88 -2.01
N ASP A 4 -12.12 11.08 -2.46
CA ASP A 4 -11.82 9.88 -3.27
C ASP A 4 -11.08 10.22 -4.58
N GLU A 5 -11.40 11.33 -5.22
CA GLU A 5 -10.76 11.72 -6.48
C GLU A 5 -9.26 12.02 -6.29
N SER A 6 -8.92 12.77 -5.23
CA SER A 6 -7.53 13.05 -4.87
C SER A 6 -6.77 11.76 -4.51
N ARG A 7 -7.40 10.84 -3.75
CA ARG A 7 -6.79 9.57 -3.36
C ARG A 7 -6.51 8.65 -4.53
N LEU A 8 -7.40 8.60 -5.53
CA LEU A 8 -7.23 7.77 -6.72
C LEU A 8 -6.05 8.22 -7.60
N SER A 9 -5.57 9.45 -7.44
CA SER A 9 -4.34 9.94 -8.10
C SER A 9 -3.05 9.58 -7.38
N VAL A 10 -3.14 8.89 -6.23
CA VAL A 10 -2.00 8.50 -5.40
C VAL A 10 -2.05 7.01 -5.10
N TRP A 11 -0.91 6.33 -5.25
CA TRP A 11 -0.73 4.98 -4.75
C TRP A 11 0.46 4.89 -3.80
N LEU A 12 0.35 3.98 -2.83
CA LEU A 12 1.33 3.76 -1.78
C LEU A 12 2.01 2.41 -1.97
N ALA A 13 3.33 2.38 -1.99
CA ALA A 13 4.11 1.18 -1.79
C ALA A 13 4.52 1.12 -0.31
N ALA A 14 3.79 0.34 0.48
CA ALA A 14 3.89 0.30 1.94
C ALA A 14 4.90 -0.73 2.44
N SER A 15 5.77 -0.33 3.35
CA SER A 15 6.70 -1.22 4.06
C SER A 15 7.59 -2.05 3.13
N THR A 16 8.16 -1.42 2.09
CA THR A 16 8.97 -2.11 1.09
C THR A 16 10.31 -2.59 1.63
N HIS A 17 10.78 -3.71 1.13
CA HIS A 17 12.09 -4.30 1.42
C HIS A 17 13.06 -4.15 0.26
N GLU A 18 14.33 -4.34 0.57
CA GLU A 18 15.38 -4.40 -0.45
C GLU A 18 15.07 -5.52 -1.46
N GLY A 19 15.19 -5.20 -2.75
CA GLY A 19 14.85 -6.07 -3.87
C GLY A 19 13.48 -5.80 -4.51
N GLU A 20 12.54 -5.12 -3.81
CA GLU A 20 11.23 -4.76 -4.34
C GLU A 20 11.23 -3.41 -5.07
N ASP A 21 12.00 -2.46 -4.54
CA ASP A 21 11.91 -1.04 -4.89
C ASP A 21 12.13 -0.76 -6.38
N GLY A 22 13.09 -1.45 -6.99
CA GLY A 22 13.36 -1.29 -8.41
C GLY A 22 12.18 -1.75 -9.29
N THR A 23 11.45 -2.79 -8.89
CA THR A 23 10.23 -3.26 -9.55
C THR A 23 9.11 -2.25 -9.40
N LEU A 24 8.89 -1.74 -8.19
CA LEU A 24 7.84 -0.77 -7.87
C LEU A 24 8.07 0.58 -8.55
N LEU A 25 9.32 1.07 -8.58
CA LEU A 25 9.66 2.31 -9.29
C LEU A 25 9.50 2.18 -10.81
N ARG A 26 9.87 1.03 -11.41
CA ARG A 26 9.61 0.77 -12.83
C ARG A 26 8.12 0.66 -13.13
N ALA A 27 7.34 0.06 -12.22
CA ALA A 27 5.89 0.03 -12.34
C ALA A 27 5.29 1.45 -12.34
N HIS A 28 5.79 2.32 -11.47
CA HIS A 28 5.35 3.71 -11.46
C HIS A 28 5.71 4.44 -12.75
N LEU A 29 6.93 4.26 -13.25
CA LEU A 29 7.37 4.84 -14.52
C LEU A 29 6.51 4.35 -15.70
N GLU A 30 6.11 3.07 -15.70
CA GLU A 30 5.20 2.52 -16.69
C GLU A 30 3.79 3.12 -16.59
N ALA A 31 3.26 3.25 -15.37
CA ALA A 31 1.95 3.83 -15.10
C ALA A 31 1.88 5.31 -15.53
N LEU A 32 2.97 6.07 -15.36
CA LEU A 32 3.07 7.48 -15.79
C LEU A 32 2.90 7.67 -17.31
N LYS A 33 3.12 6.65 -18.13
CA LYS A 33 2.85 6.71 -19.57
C LYS A 33 1.34 6.83 -19.88
N SER A 34 0.51 6.21 -19.02
CA SER A 34 -0.94 6.27 -19.12
C SER A 34 -1.53 7.47 -18.38
N ASP A 35 -0.90 7.86 -17.28
CA ASP A 35 -1.32 9.00 -16.48
C ASP A 35 -0.13 9.76 -15.88
N PRO A 36 0.30 10.85 -16.52
CA PRO A 36 1.42 11.68 -16.06
C PRO A 36 1.17 12.39 -14.72
N THR A 37 -0.07 12.44 -14.24
CA THR A 37 -0.44 13.10 -12.97
C THR A 37 -0.38 12.16 -11.76
N LEU A 38 -0.23 10.85 -12.00
CA LEU A 38 -0.15 9.85 -10.95
C LEU A 38 1.06 10.09 -10.02
N ARG A 39 0.85 9.94 -8.74
CA ARG A 39 1.90 10.08 -7.73
C ARG A 39 2.09 8.79 -6.95
N MET A 40 3.34 8.53 -6.56
CA MET A 40 3.71 7.39 -5.73
C MET A 40 4.23 7.87 -4.37
N ILE A 41 3.72 7.27 -3.29
CA ILE A 41 4.35 7.31 -1.97
C ILE A 41 5.12 6.00 -1.80
N LEU A 42 6.43 6.09 -1.60
CA LEU A 42 7.29 4.93 -1.35
C LEU A 42 7.74 4.96 0.12
N ALA A 43 7.14 4.09 0.94
CA ALA A 43 7.40 3.98 2.38
C ALA A 43 8.23 2.72 2.67
N PRO A 44 9.56 2.84 2.85
CA PRO A 44 10.41 1.69 3.15
C PRO A 44 10.18 1.17 4.57
N ARG A 45 10.25 -0.17 4.76
CA ARG A 45 10.19 -0.80 6.10
C ARG A 45 11.27 -0.27 7.05
N HIS A 46 12.41 0.12 6.49
CA HIS A 46 13.53 0.71 7.23
C HIS A 46 13.82 2.12 6.71
N PRO A 47 13.49 3.18 7.47
CA PRO A 47 13.63 4.59 7.05
C PRO A 47 15.03 4.96 6.55
N LYS A 48 16.09 4.41 7.15
CA LYS A 48 17.48 4.65 6.74
C LYS A 48 17.79 4.34 5.27
N ARG A 49 16.89 3.67 4.56
CA ARG A 49 17.00 3.38 3.12
C ARG A 49 16.57 4.57 2.23
N GLY A 50 15.92 5.60 2.80
CA GLY A 50 15.33 6.72 2.07
C GLY A 50 16.27 7.36 1.05
N ALA A 51 17.49 7.72 1.46
CA ALA A 51 18.45 8.35 0.56
C ALA A 51 18.87 7.45 -0.63
N ASN A 52 18.96 6.13 -0.43
CA ASN A 52 19.27 5.18 -1.51
C ASN A 52 18.09 5.02 -2.47
N LEU A 53 16.86 5.05 -1.95
CA LEU A 53 15.64 4.98 -2.75
C LEU A 53 15.45 6.24 -3.60
N ALA A 54 15.74 7.42 -3.04
CA ALA A 54 15.71 8.66 -3.79
C ALA A 54 16.68 8.61 -4.98
N LYS A 55 17.94 8.21 -4.75
CA LYS A 55 18.93 8.04 -5.82
C LYS A 55 18.49 7.03 -6.89
N LEU A 56 17.86 5.92 -6.47
CA LEU A 56 17.37 4.91 -7.39
C LEU A 56 16.24 5.46 -8.27
N ALA A 57 15.31 6.21 -7.71
CA ALA A 57 14.22 6.84 -8.45
C ALA A 57 14.74 7.93 -9.41
N GLU A 58 15.65 8.79 -8.96
CA GLU A 58 16.31 9.78 -9.80
C GLU A 58 17.08 9.15 -10.97
N ALA A 59 17.77 8.04 -10.73
CA ALA A 59 18.49 7.30 -11.80
C ALA A 59 17.53 6.72 -12.86
N LEU A 60 16.26 6.52 -12.53
CA LEU A 60 15.20 6.13 -13.45
C LEU A 60 14.53 7.34 -14.14
N GLY A 61 14.97 8.56 -13.84
CA GLY A 61 14.42 9.79 -14.41
C GLY A 61 13.17 10.33 -13.71
N LEU A 62 12.83 9.80 -12.53
CA LEU A 62 11.69 10.27 -11.74
C LEU A 62 12.06 11.48 -10.89
N SER A 63 11.14 12.44 -10.78
CA SER A 63 11.29 13.55 -9.82
C SER A 63 10.93 13.06 -8.42
N VAL A 64 11.77 13.41 -7.43
CA VAL A 64 11.71 12.86 -6.08
C VAL A 64 11.70 13.95 -5.02
N THR A 65 10.91 13.75 -3.98
CA THR A 65 11.03 14.48 -2.70
C THR A 65 11.09 13.48 -1.55
N GLN A 66 11.68 13.89 -0.41
CA GLN A 66 11.97 12.99 0.71
C GLN A 66 11.52 13.61 2.04
N ARG A 67 10.75 12.86 2.82
CA ARG A 67 10.17 13.29 4.09
C ARG A 67 11.20 13.70 5.12
N SER A 68 12.24 12.89 5.31
CA SER A 68 13.31 13.16 6.27
C SER A 68 14.14 14.41 5.98
N LEU A 69 14.04 14.94 4.75
CA LEU A 69 14.65 16.22 4.36
C LEU A 69 13.70 17.42 4.51
N GLY A 70 12.55 17.23 5.16
CA GLY A 70 11.56 18.29 5.42
C GLY A 70 10.56 18.52 4.30
N ALA A 71 10.53 17.68 3.24
CA ALA A 71 9.54 17.82 2.21
C ALA A 71 8.15 17.40 2.71
N GLU A 72 7.13 18.19 2.38
CA GLU A 72 5.72 17.82 2.55
C GLU A 72 5.18 17.13 1.30
N PHE A 73 4.08 16.39 1.42
CA PHE A 73 3.52 15.62 0.29
C PHE A 73 2.90 16.50 -0.80
N ASP A 74 2.61 17.75 -0.54
CA ASP A 74 2.09 18.73 -1.52
C ASP A 74 3.11 19.14 -2.60
N SER A 75 4.40 18.85 -2.39
CA SER A 75 5.45 19.10 -3.40
C SER A 75 5.16 18.35 -4.70
N PRO A 76 5.33 18.96 -5.88
CA PRO A 76 4.94 18.37 -7.16
C PRO A 76 5.98 17.34 -7.68
N SER A 77 6.27 16.31 -6.89
CA SER A 77 7.14 15.20 -7.28
C SER A 77 6.35 13.97 -7.71
N GLN A 78 6.89 13.17 -8.63
CA GLN A 78 6.31 11.92 -9.06
C GLN A 78 6.42 10.85 -7.95
N VAL A 79 7.51 10.87 -7.20
CA VAL A 79 7.76 9.94 -6.09
C VAL A 79 8.04 10.73 -4.82
N TYR A 80 7.31 10.39 -3.77
CA TYR A 80 7.54 10.88 -2.43
C TYR A 80 8.10 9.74 -1.57
N ILE A 81 9.31 9.89 -1.07
CA ILE A 81 9.94 8.93 -0.17
C ILE A 81 9.49 9.21 1.27
N ALA A 82 8.66 8.35 1.80
CA ALA A 82 8.10 8.45 3.16
C ALA A 82 9.00 7.67 4.14
N ASP A 83 10.17 8.23 4.42
CA ASP A 83 11.24 7.59 5.19
C ASP A 83 11.33 8.05 6.66
N THR A 84 10.19 8.24 7.29
CA THR A 84 10.05 8.56 8.71
C THR A 84 9.20 7.50 9.42
N LEU A 85 9.30 7.43 10.75
CA LEU A 85 8.53 6.50 11.56
C LEU A 85 7.26 7.15 12.11
N GLY A 86 6.20 6.34 12.31
CA GLY A 86 4.98 6.77 12.98
C GLY A 86 3.96 7.49 12.09
N GLU A 87 4.24 7.64 10.80
CA GLU A 87 3.39 8.41 9.87
C GLU A 87 2.59 7.52 8.88
N MET A 88 2.60 6.19 9.03
CA MET A 88 1.95 5.29 8.06
C MET A 88 0.45 5.55 7.91
N ALA A 89 -0.25 5.90 8.98
CA ALA A 89 -1.66 6.28 8.95
C ALA A 89 -1.94 7.43 7.98
N GLN A 90 -1.06 8.43 7.95
CA GLN A 90 -1.15 9.55 7.01
C GLN A 90 -0.99 9.07 5.57
N TRP A 91 -0.01 8.22 5.30
CA TRP A 91 0.27 7.73 3.94
C TRP A 91 -0.87 6.86 3.40
N TYR A 92 -1.43 5.98 4.22
CA TYR A 92 -2.63 5.22 3.84
C TYR A 92 -3.83 6.14 3.56
N SER A 93 -4.04 7.20 4.36
CA SER A 93 -5.19 8.10 4.18
C SER A 93 -5.13 8.94 2.91
N LEU A 94 -3.95 9.11 2.32
CA LEU A 94 -3.71 9.86 1.08
C LEU A 94 -3.81 8.99 -0.18
N ALA A 95 -3.67 7.66 -0.06
CA ALA A 95 -3.61 6.74 -1.19
C ALA A 95 -4.93 6.02 -1.42
N GLY A 96 -5.36 5.90 -2.69
CA GLY A 96 -6.49 5.05 -3.09
C GLY A 96 -6.12 3.60 -3.30
N THR A 97 -4.85 3.33 -3.64
CA THR A 97 -4.30 1.99 -3.87
C THR A 97 -3.05 1.80 -3.03
N CYS A 98 -2.91 0.64 -2.42
CA CYS A 98 -1.75 0.25 -1.63
C CYS A 98 -1.14 -1.06 -2.15
N PHE A 99 0.13 -1.03 -2.53
CA PHE A 99 0.94 -2.22 -2.70
C PHE A 99 1.58 -2.58 -1.33
N VAL A 100 1.27 -3.77 -0.82
CA VAL A 100 1.80 -4.24 0.47
C VAL A 100 3.14 -4.93 0.26
N GLY A 101 4.20 -4.30 0.76
CA GLY A 101 5.58 -4.74 0.59
C GLY A 101 5.96 -6.00 1.39
N GLY A 102 7.22 -6.44 1.23
CA GLY A 102 7.71 -7.72 1.74
C GLY A 102 7.11 -8.92 1.00
N SER A 103 6.38 -8.66 -0.08
CA SER A 103 5.60 -9.65 -0.81
C SER A 103 6.15 -9.99 -2.20
N LEU A 104 6.97 -9.13 -2.82
CA LEU A 104 7.72 -9.47 -4.04
C LEU A 104 9.02 -10.23 -3.74
N VAL A 105 9.52 -10.12 -2.55
CA VAL A 105 10.70 -10.85 -2.04
C VAL A 105 10.26 -11.78 -0.92
N ALA A 106 11.03 -12.84 -0.66
CA ALA A 106 10.72 -13.86 0.34
C ALA A 106 10.86 -13.32 1.79
N LYS A 107 10.01 -12.34 2.14
CA LYS A 107 9.87 -11.76 3.48
C LYS A 107 8.53 -12.11 4.13
N GLY A 108 7.66 -12.84 3.42
CA GLY A 108 6.38 -13.34 3.92
C GLY A 108 5.24 -12.32 3.92
N GLY A 109 5.44 -11.16 3.31
CA GLY A 109 4.45 -10.09 3.22
C GLY A 109 4.19 -9.36 4.54
N HIS A 110 3.66 -8.15 4.45
CA HIS A 110 3.17 -7.37 5.59
C HIS A 110 1.66 -7.50 5.76
N THR A 111 1.16 -6.98 6.87
CA THR A 111 -0.26 -7.02 7.24
C THR A 111 -1.16 -6.31 6.22
N PRO A 112 -2.27 -6.93 5.77
CA PRO A 112 -3.26 -6.25 4.93
C PRO A 112 -4.32 -5.47 5.72
N PHE A 113 -4.34 -5.55 7.05
CA PHE A 113 -5.39 -4.91 7.86
C PHE A 113 -5.34 -3.38 7.81
N GLU A 114 -4.14 -2.78 7.91
CA GLU A 114 -4.01 -1.32 7.87
C GLU A 114 -4.54 -0.72 6.56
N PRO A 115 -4.12 -1.18 5.35
CA PRO A 115 -4.68 -0.64 4.12
C PRO A 115 -6.20 -0.84 4.01
N VAL A 116 -6.78 -1.91 4.56
CA VAL A 116 -8.26 -2.08 4.61
C VAL A 116 -8.89 -1.03 5.50
N VAL A 117 -8.36 -0.79 6.70
CA VAL A 117 -8.88 0.23 7.64
C VAL A 117 -8.90 1.63 7.01
N TYR A 118 -7.92 1.93 6.16
CA TYR A 118 -7.82 3.23 5.47
C TYR A 118 -8.44 3.23 4.07
N ASP A 119 -9.26 2.25 3.74
CA ASP A 119 -9.95 2.20 2.44
C ASP A 119 -9.00 2.25 1.23
N CYS A 120 -7.90 1.50 1.25
CA CYS A 120 -7.04 1.31 0.09
C CYS A 120 -7.43 0.05 -0.67
N ALA A 121 -7.47 0.11 -2.00
CA ALA A 121 -7.45 -1.08 -2.84
C ALA A 121 -6.07 -1.78 -2.72
N ILE A 122 -6.05 -3.11 -2.62
CA ILE A 122 -4.85 -3.85 -2.21
C ILE A 122 -4.19 -4.56 -3.39
N LEU A 123 -2.88 -4.29 -3.56
CA LEU A 123 -1.98 -5.06 -4.42
C LEU A 123 -0.90 -5.74 -3.56
N HIS A 124 -0.43 -6.91 -3.99
CA HIS A 124 0.63 -7.64 -3.29
C HIS A 124 1.43 -8.55 -4.24
N GLY A 125 2.60 -8.99 -3.82
CA GLY A 125 3.40 -10.02 -4.48
C GLY A 125 3.02 -11.44 -4.04
N PRO A 126 3.77 -12.48 -4.47
CA PRO A 126 3.43 -13.88 -4.22
C PRO A 126 3.78 -14.37 -2.79
N HIS A 127 4.66 -13.68 -2.05
CA HIS A 127 5.13 -14.12 -0.75
C HIS A 127 4.25 -13.54 0.37
N LEU A 128 3.39 -14.38 0.97
CA LEU A 128 2.36 -13.98 1.92
C LEU A 128 2.35 -14.84 3.20
N GLU A 129 3.41 -15.58 3.45
CA GLU A 129 3.47 -16.64 4.46
C GLU A 129 3.16 -16.13 5.88
N ASN A 130 3.55 -14.89 6.21
CA ASN A 130 3.30 -14.30 7.54
C ASN A 130 1.81 -13.98 7.77
N PHE A 131 1.04 -13.78 6.69
CA PHE A 131 -0.37 -13.38 6.72
C PHE A 131 -1.22 -14.24 5.77
N ALA A 132 -0.89 -15.53 5.62
CA ALA A 132 -1.56 -16.43 4.68
C ALA A 132 -3.08 -16.47 4.86
N VAL A 133 -3.57 -16.50 6.11
CA VAL A 133 -5.01 -16.58 6.40
C VAL A 133 -5.77 -15.33 5.95
N PRO A 134 -5.40 -14.10 6.33
CA PRO A 134 -6.08 -12.90 5.84
C PRO A 134 -5.97 -12.72 4.32
N TYR A 135 -4.84 -13.04 3.69
CA TYR A 135 -4.75 -12.97 2.23
C TYR A 135 -5.58 -14.04 1.52
N ALA A 136 -5.73 -15.24 2.08
CA ALA A 136 -6.66 -16.24 1.56
C ALA A 136 -8.13 -15.76 1.64
N ALA A 137 -8.50 -15.04 2.71
CA ALA A 137 -9.81 -14.43 2.82
C ALA A 137 -10.02 -13.32 1.77
N LEU A 138 -9.03 -12.44 1.58
CA LEU A 138 -9.08 -11.41 0.54
C LEU A 138 -9.21 -12.03 -0.86
N ALA A 139 -8.44 -13.07 -1.18
CA ALA A 139 -8.49 -13.76 -2.47
C ALA A 139 -9.86 -14.39 -2.72
N LYS A 140 -10.48 -15.01 -1.71
CA LYS A 140 -11.83 -15.60 -1.80
C LYS A 140 -12.90 -14.57 -2.19
N HIS A 141 -12.72 -13.32 -1.79
CA HIS A 141 -13.65 -12.21 -2.06
C HIS A 141 -13.22 -11.32 -3.23
N GLU A 142 -12.17 -11.69 -3.99
CA GLU A 142 -11.59 -10.87 -5.05
C GLU A 142 -11.21 -9.45 -4.55
N ALA A 143 -10.75 -9.35 -3.32
CA ALA A 143 -10.53 -8.12 -2.57
C ALA A 143 -9.07 -7.64 -2.57
N ALA A 144 -8.18 -8.35 -3.25
CA ALA A 144 -6.79 -7.97 -3.48
C ALA A 144 -6.30 -8.59 -4.79
N MET A 145 -5.30 -7.97 -5.41
CA MET A 145 -4.68 -8.48 -6.66
C MET A 145 -3.22 -8.82 -6.42
N MET A 146 -2.84 -10.03 -6.84
CA MET A 146 -1.45 -10.45 -6.89
C MET A 146 -0.78 -9.90 -8.15
N CYS A 147 0.42 -9.33 -8.00
CA CYS A 147 1.24 -8.78 -9.08
C CYS A 147 2.68 -9.24 -8.89
N THR A 148 3.35 -9.60 -9.98
CA THR A 148 4.72 -10.10 -9.96
C THR A 148 5.68 -9.28 -10.82
N THR A 149 5.16 -8.52 -11.79
CA THR A 149 5.95 -7.71 -12.71
C THR A 149 5.61 -6.22 -12.62
N PRO A 150 6.52 -5.33 -13.05
CA PRO A 150 6.23 -3.90 -13.13
C PRO A 150 4.99 -3.58 -13.98
N GLU A 151 4.79 -4.29 -15.09
CA GLU A 151 3.68 -4.08 -16.02
C GLU A 151 2.34 -4.46 -15.39
N GLU A 152 2.29 -5.59 -14.65
CA GLU A 152 1.08 -6.00 -13.90
C GLU A 152 0.73 -4.99 -12.82
N ILE A 153 1.72 -4.51 -12.06
CA ILE A 153 1.50 -3.50 -11.02
C ILE A 153 0.99 -2.20 -11.66
N ALA A 154 1.64 -1.73 -12.72
CA ALA A 154 1.23 -0.50 -13.43
C ALA A 154 -0.20 -0.59 -13.97
N CYS A 155 -0.53 -1.70 -14.64
CA CYS A 155 -1.87 -1.93 -15.18
C CYS A 155 -2.92 -1.91 -14.08
N ASN A 156 -2.67 -2.58 -12.95
CA ASN A 156 -3.61 -2.63 -11.83
C ASN A 156 -3.73 -1.28 -11.11
N VAL A 157 -2.63 -0.56 -10.90
CA VAL A 157 -2.67 0.80 -10.34
C VAL A 157 -3.52 1.73 -11.21
N ILE A 158 -3.34 1.69 -12.55
CA ILE A 158 -4.13 2.51 -13.48
C ILE A 158 -5.61 2.08 -13.50
N SER A 159 -5.90 0.77 -13.50
CA SER A 159 -7.28 0.28 -13.49
C SER A 159 -8.05 0.70 -12.23
N LEU A 160 -7.36 0.72 -11.08
CA LEU A 160 -7.91 1.10 -9.79
C LEU A 160 -8.08 2.63 -9.60
N ARG A 161 -7.68 3.45 -10.57
CA ARG A 161 -8.10 4.86 -10.66
C ARG A 161 -9.56 5.01 -11.05
N ASN A 162 -10.17 3.99 -11.63
CA ASN A 162 -11.61 3.96 -11.82
C ASN A 162 -12.30 3.80 -10.45
N LEU A 163 -13.14 4.76 -10.08
CA LEU A 163 -13.80 4.82 -8.78
C LEU A 163 -14.67 3.59 -8.52
N GLU A 164 -15.38 3.07 -9.51
CA GLU A 164 -16.23 1.89 -9.37
C GLU A 164 -15.40 0.64 -9.10
N ALA A 165 -14.32 0.42 -9.86
CA ALA A 165 -13.42 -0.70 -9.69
C ALA A 165 -12.74 -0.66 -8.30
N SER A 166 -12.26 0.52 -7.90
CA SER A 166 -11.64 0.73 -6.59
C SER A 166 -12.64 0.49 -5.46
N ASN A 167 -13.85 1.05 -5.54
CA ASN A 167 -14.90 0.86 -4.53
C ASN A 167 -15.34 -0.59 -4.40
N LYS A 168 -15.45 -1.32 -5.51
CA LYS A 168 -15.77 -2.75 -5.51
C LYS A 168 -14.74 -3.54 -4.69
N MET A 169 -13.44 -3.32 -4.94
CA MET A 169 -12.37 -4.01 -4.24
C MET A 169 -12.32 -3.63 -2.76
N ARG A 170 -12.38 -2.33 -2.43
CA ARG A 170 -12.39 -1.82 -1.05
C ARG A 170 -13.54 -2.40 -0.24
N SER A 171 -14.76 -2.38 -0.78
CA SER A 171 -15.94 -2.95 -0.12
C SER A 171 -15.79 -4.46 0.10
N ALA A 172 -15.26 -5.19 -0.89
CA ALA A 172 -14.98 -6.62 -0.75
C ALA A 172 -13.90 -6.89 0.32
N ALA A 173 -12.90 -6.01 0.46
CA ALA A 173 -11.87 -6.15 1.48
C ALA A 173 -12.42 -5.98 2.90
N HIS A 174 -13.35 -5.05 3.13
CA HIS A 174 -14.04 -4.92 4.42
C HIS A 174 -14.91 -6.14 4.75
N VAL A 175 -15.52 -6.78 3.75
CA VAL A 175 -16.26 -8.03 3.96
C VAL A 175 -15.32 -9.19 4.28
N ALA A 176 -14.18 -9.28 3.59
CA ALA A 176 -13.19 -10.33 3.77
C ALA A 176 -12.46 -10.25 5.12
N LEU A 177 -12.17 -9.02 5.57
CA LEU A 177 -11.46 -8.71 6.81
C LEU A 177 -12.31 -7.76 7.66
N PRO A 178 -13.40 -8.25 8.26
CA PRO A 178 -14.21 -7.42 9.13
C PRO A 178 -13.35 -6.92 10.28
N GLN A 179 -13.48 -5.63 10.60
CA GLN A 179 -12.82 -5.04 11.75
C GLN A 179 -13.38 -5.73 13.00
N ILE A 180 -12.58 -6.62 13.58
CA ILE A 180 -12.87 -7.14 14.90
C ILE A 180 -12.48 -6.00 15.84
N ASP A 181 -13.48 -5.36 16.44
CA ASP A 181 -13.23 -4.41 17.50
C ASP A 181 -12.49 -5.18 18.61
N THR A 182 -11.22 -4.88 18.80
CA THR A 182 -10.35 -5.58 19.77
C THR A 182 -10.94 -5.48 21.17
N LEU A 183 -11.71 -4.42 21.45
CA LEU A 183 -12.48 -4.24 22.68
C LEU A 183 -13.60 -5.31 22.83
N ASP A 184 -14.34 -5.60 21.75
CA ASP A 184 -15.41 -6.62 21.78
C ASP A 184 -14.85 -8.03 22.00
N VAL A 185 -13.70 -8.36 21.40
CA VAL A 185 -13.02 -9.63 21.63
C VAL A 185 -12.56 -9.76 23.08
N VAL A 186 -11.92 -8.72 23.62
CA VAL A 186 -11.45 -8.70 25.02
C VAL A 186 -12.62 -8.78 25.99
N LEU A 187 -13.69 -8.01 25.78
CA LEU A 187 -14.88 -8.01 26.63
C LEU A 187 -15.60 -9.37 26.58
N THR A 188 -15.72 -9.99 25.41
CA THR A 188 -16.32 -11.30 25.24
C THR A 188 -15.50 -12.37 25.94
N THR A 189 -14.17 -12.34 25.80
CA THR A 189 -13.26 -13.28 26.47
C THR A 189 -13.31 -13.13 27.98
N LEU A 190 -13.28 -11.90 28.51
CA LEU A 190 -13.38 -11.63 29.95
C LEU A 190 -14.74 -12.06 30.51
N SER A 191 -15.85 -11.85 29.77
CA SER A 191 -17.18 -12.28 30.19
C SER A 191 -17.35 -13.81 30.23
N GLN A 192 -16.64 -14.53 29.37
CA GLN A 192 -16.61 -16.00 29.39
C GLN A 192 -15.77 -16.57 30.56
N MET A 193 -14.64 -15.89 30.89
CA MET A 193 -13.80 -16.26 32.03
C MET A 193 -14.45 -15.98 33.38
N SER A 194 -15.37 -15.02 33.47
CA SER A 194 -16.12 -14.71 34.70
C SER A 194 -17.30 -15.63 35.00
N LYS A 195 -17.63 -16.54 34.07
CA LYS A 195 -18.76 -17.51 34.22
C LYS A 195 -18.30 -18.93 34.56
N ASN A 196 -16.99 -19.15 34.68
CA ASN A 196 -16.34 -20.37 35.16
C ASN A 196 -15.71 -20.13 36.52
#